data_473fe86b591025fe03fb837674253b0b
#
_entry.id   473fe86b591025fe03fb837674253b0b
#
_cell.length_a   1.000
_cell.length_b   1.000
_cell.length_c   1.000
_cell.angle_alpha   90.00
_cell.angle_beta   90.00
_cell.angle_gamma   90.00
#
_symmetry.space_group_name_H-M   'P 1'
#
loop_
_entity.id
_entity.type
_entity.pdbx_description
1 polymer ?
#
loop_
_entity_poly.entity_id
_entity_poly.type
_entity_poly.pdbx_seq_one_letter_code
_entity_poly.pdbx_strand_id
1 'polypeptide(L)'
;MKSDNTLSSKVSMMQIIPVMLCFFAMGFVDLVGTASNYVQNDLNLTDAEANRFPSLVFFWFLLFSVPTGMLMNKIGRKKTVLISLAVTAVSLIIPAFGNDYYTMLIAFSLLGIGNAIMQTSLNPLVSNLISSDKLASTLTLGQFVKAIASFLAPIIASWAAVTAMPTFGLGWRFLFVVFAVVCCLSFAFLGATPINEEKPDKASGITDCIKLLANPFILICFLGIMCHVGIDVGTNATAPKILMERIGMAVEDATFATSVYFIFRTAGCFLGAIILRYISPKFFFGLSVLIMLAAMVLLFFADSITTIYIGVAMIGFGNSNIFPIIFSQAITALPDKKNEVSGLMIMGLFGGTIFPLAMGHASDAVGQIGAIAVMTIGVAYLLYYTANIKNLK
;
A
#
# COMPACT_ATOMS: atom_id res chain seq x y z
N MET A 1 -15.56 -15.63 -42.69
CA MET A 1 -15.25 -16.50 -41.55
C MET A 1 -13.74 -16.40 -41.28
N LYS A 2 -13.32 -15.46 -40.43
CA LYS A 2 -11.98 -15.43 -39.85
C LYS A 2 -12.15 -15.96 -38.42
N SER A 3 -11.54 -17.08 -38.16
CA SER A 3 -11.51 -17.71 -36.85
C SER A 3 -10.75 -16.80 -35.88
N ASP A 4 -11.48 -16.21 -34.95
CA ASP A 4 -10.90 -15.62 -33.73
C ASP A 4 -10.29 -16.73 -32.88
N ASN A 5 -9.07 -17.08 -33.17
CA ASN A 5 -8.21 -17.80 -32.26
C ASN A 5 -7.63 -16.80 -31.24
N THR A 6 -8.45 -16.33 -30.33
CA THR A 6 -7.96 -15.74 -29.08
C THR A 6 -7.34 -16.87 -28.26
N LEU A 7 -6.05 -17.09 -28.46
CA LEU A 7 -5.19 -17.85 -27.58
C LEU A 7 -5.25 -17.18 -26.19
N SER A 8 -6.17 -17.62 -25.35
CA SER A 8 -6.08 -17.48 -23.90
C SER A 8 -4.81 -18.23 -23.48
N SER A 9 -3.66 -17.54 -23.55
CA SER A 9 -2.42 -18.08 -23.04
C SER A 9 -2.62 -18.29 -21.54
N LYS A 10 -2.72 -19.55 -21.12
CA LYS A 10 -2.69 -19.89 -19.68
C LYS A 10 -1.44 -19.22 -19.10
N VAL A 11 -1.63 -18.23 -18.24
CA VAL A 11 -0.52 -17.56 -17.54
C VAL A 11 0.31 -18.63 -16.85
N SER A 12 1.57 -18.71 -17.21
CA SER A 12 2.47 -19.70 -16.61
C SER A 12 2.77 -19.32 -15.17
N MET A 13 2.82 -20.31 -14.27
CA MET A 13 3.34 -20.11 -12.90
C MET A 13 4.73 -19.46 -12.92
N MET A 14 5.53 -19.71 -13.96
CA MET A 14 6.84 -19.08 -14.18
C MET A 14 6.76 -17.54 -14.35
N GLN A 15 5.62 -17.00 -14.74
CA GLN A 15 5.41 -15.53 -14.86
C GLN A 15 4.83 -14.94 -13.56
N ILE A 16 3.97 -15.69 -12.85
CA ILE A 16 3.32 -15.20 -11.64
C ILE A 16 4.30 -15.13 -10.46
N ILE A 17 5.15 -16.13 -10.26
CA ILE A 17 6.07 -16.18 -9.11
C ILE A 17 7.01 -14.97 -9.05
N PRO A 18 7.71 -14.56 -10.13
CA PRO A 18 8.54 -13.36 -10.12
C PRO A 18 7.75 -12.08 -9.84
N VAL A 19 6.51 -11.99 -10.35
CA VAL A 19 5.62 -10.85 -10.08
C VAL A 19 5.20 -10.82 -8.61
N MET A 20 4.87 -11.97 -8.00
CA MET A 20 4.55 -12.03 -6.56
C MET A 20 5.77 -11.69 -5.70
N LEU A 21 6.97 -12.07 -6.11
CA LEU A 21 8.20 -11.67 -5.44
C LEU A 21 8.42 -10.14 -5.50
N CYS A 22 7.99 -9.48 -6.59
CA CYS A 22 7.98 -8.02 -6.66
C CYS A 22 6.95 -7.40 -5.69
N PHE A 23 5.79 -8.04 -5.46
CA PHE A 23 4.86 -7.60 -4.41
C PHE A 23 5.47 -7.76 -3.01
N PHE A 24 6.25 -8.80 -2.77
CA PHE A 24 7.00 -8.93 -1.52
C PHE A 24 7.98 -7.76 -1.36
N ALA A 25 8.77 -7.46 -2.38
CA ALA A 25 9.69 -6.31 -2.38
C ALA A 25 8.95 -4.96 -2.23
N MET A 26 7.74 -4.83 -2.77
CA MET A 26 6.88 -3.66 -2.58
C MET A 26 6.54 -3.42 -1.10
N GLY A 27 6.51 -4.47 -0.27
CA GLY A 27 6.27 -4.38 1.17
C GLY A 27 7.43 -3.74 1.95
N PHE A 28 8.60 -3.60 1.36
CA PHE A 28 9.77 -3.03 2.06
C PHE A 28 9.58 -1.57 2.46
N VAL A 29 8.69 -0.83 1.83
CA VAL A 29 8.36 0.53 2.24
C VAL A 29 7.78 0.58 3.65
N ASP A 30 7.11 -0.46 4.09
CA ASP A 30 6.47 -0.51 5.40
C ASP A 30 7.51 -0.70 6.53
N LEU A 31 8.77 -1.08 6.20
CA LEU A 31 9.88 -1.10 7.17
C LEU A 31 10.18 0.28 7.76
N VAL A 32 9.79 1.36 7.06
CA VAL A 32 10.07 2.74 7.48
C VAL A 32 9.51 3.02 8.87
N GLY A 33 8.32 2.53 9.20
CA GLY A 33 7.73 2.67 10.53
C GLY A 33 8.62 2.06 11.62
N THR A 34 9.06 0.82 11.43
CA THR A 34 9.97 0.14 12.37
C THR A 34 11.36 0.82 12.41
N ALA A 35 11.92 1.10 11.24
CA ALA A 35 13.26 1.69 11.14
C ALA A 35 13.33 3.10 11.73
N SER A 36 12.29 3.92 11.57
CA SER A 36 12.24 5.28 12.15
C SER A 36 12.43 5.27 13.67
N ASN A 37 11.83 4.28 14.36
CA ASN A 37 11.98 4.16 15.82
C ASN A 37 13.44 3.83 16.22
N TYR A 38 14.10 2.94 15.48
CA TYR A 38 15.50 2.63 15.73
C TYR A 38 16.41 3.81 15.41
N VAL A 39 16.20 4.51 14.30
CA VAL A 39 16.96 5.71 13.94
C VAL A 39 16.76 6.80 15.00
N GLN A 40 15.53 6.97 15.49
CA GLN A 40 15.23 7.93 16.57
C GLN A 40 16.07 7.65 17.81
N ASN A 41 16.13 6.38 18.23
CA ASN A 41 16.89 5.98 19.40
C ASN A 41 18.41 6.10 19.19
N ASP A 42 18.91 5.64 18.02
CA ASP A 42 20.36 5.66 17.72
C ASP A 42 20.91 7.09 17.62
N LEU A 43 20.13 8.03 17.08
CA LEU A 43 20.55 9.42 16.84
C LEU A 43 19.98 10.41 17.87
N ASN A 44 19.23 9.94 18.87
CA ASN A 44 18.55 10.77 19.89
C ASN A 44 17.71 11.89 19.25
N LEU A 45 16.89 11.55 18.22
CA LEU A 45 16.05 12.48 17.50
C LEU A 45 14.77 12.80 18.27
N THR A 46 14.25 13.99 18.05
CA THR A 46 12.89 14.34 18.47
C THR A 46 11.85 13.56 17.67
N ASP A 47 10.63 13.44 18.19
CA ASP A 47 9.51 12.81 17.49
C ASP A 47 9.23 13.49 16.14
N ALA A 48 9.36 14.81 16.08
CA ALA A 48 9.17 15.58 14.86
C ALA A 48 10.22 15.25 13.79
N GLU A 49 11.47 15.03 14.17
CA GLU A 49 12.55 14.65 13.25
C GLU A 49 12.38 13.21 12.77
N ALA A 50 12.05 12.28 13.66
CA ALA A 50 11.80 10.88 13.31
C ALA A 50 10.60 10.72 12.35
N ASN A 51 9.52 11.48 12.58
CA ASN A 51 8.33 11.45 11.73
C ASN A 51 8.56 12.05 10.32
N ARG A 52 9.68 12.72 10.07
CA ARG A 52 10.04 13.18 8.72
C ARG A 52 10.30 12.00 7.77
N PHE A 53 10.84 10.88 8.26
CA PHE A 53 11.14 9.71 7.42
C PHE A 53 9.90 9.11 6.76
N PRO A 54 8.85 8.70 7.48
CA PRO A 54 7.64 8.19 6.87
C PRO A 54 6.90 9.26 6.05
N SER A 55 6.88 10.52 6.52
CA SER A 55 6.24 11.62 5.77
C SER A 55 6.89 11.84 4.41
N LEU A 56 8.22 11.76 4.34
CA LEU A 56 8.97 11.92 3.11
C LEU A 56 8.68 10.80 2.11
N VAL A 57 8.52 9.56 2.58
CA VAL A 57 8.16 8.44 1.72
C VAL A 57 6.83 8.69 1.01
N PHE A 58 5.78 9.11 1.72
CA PHE A 58 4.47 9.40 1.11
C PHE A 58 4.49 10.63 0.20
N PHE A 59 5.33 11.62 0.48
CA PHE A 59 5.54 12.77 -0.38
C PHE A 59 6.00 12.37 -1.80
N TRP A 60 6.89 11.39 -1.91
CA TRP A 60 7.37 10.90 -3.21
C TRP A 60 6.30 10.21 -4.03
N PHE A 61 5.29 9.61 -3.40
CA PHE A 61 4.14 9.06 -4.13
C PHE A 61 3.37 10.15 -4.89
N LEU A 62 3.19 11.33 -4.27
CA LEU A 62 2.55 12.46 -4.95
C LEU A 62 3.32 12.89 -6.21
N LEU A 63 4.65 12.94 -6.13
CA LEU A 63 5.48 13.47 -7.21
C LEU A 63 5.78 12.44 -8.30
N PHE A 64 6.07 11.19 -7.94
CA PHE A 64 6.58 10.20 -8.89
C PHE A 64 5.52 9.32 -9.55
N SER A 65 4.31 9.21 -9.00
CA SER A 65 3.31 8.27 -9.53
C SER A 65 2.87 8.63 -10.96
N VAL A 66 2.49 9.88 -11.22
CA VAL A 66 2.08 10.31 -12.58
C VAL A 66 3.24 10.26 -13.58
N PRO A 67 4.45 10.80 -13.29
CA PRO A 67 5.61 10.62 -14.17
C PRO A 67 5.95 9.16 -14.47
N THR A 68 5.76 8.25 -13.51
CA THR A 68 5.96 6.81 -13.72
C THR A 68 4.92 6.23 -14.71
N GLY A 69 3.67 6.68 -14.66
CA GLY A 69 2.65 6.32 -15.64
C GLY A 69 3.10 6.65 -17.07
N MET A 70 3.68 7.83 -17.25
CA MET A 70 4.24 8.26 -18.53
C MET A 70 5.51 7.47 -18.91
N LEU A 71 6.36 7.15 -17.93
CA LEU A 71 7.57 6.36 -18.16
C LEU A 71 7.21 4.97 -18.70
N MET A 72 6.17 4.34 -18.15
CA MET A 72 5.67 3.05 -18.64
C MET A 72 5.27 3.08 -20.12
N ASN A 73 4.71 4.19 -20.59
CA ASN A 73 4.36 4.37 -22.01
C ASN A 73 5.60 4.41 -22.93
N LYS A 74 6.74 4.87 -22.40
CA LYS A 74 7.99 4.97 -23.18
C LYS A 74 8.79 3.68 -23.17
N ILE A 75 8.97 3.06 -22.00
CA ILE A 75 9.92 1.96 -21.84
C ILE A 75 9.24 0.61 -21.51
N GLY A 76 7.92 0.60 -21.26
CA GLY A 76 7.14 -0.57 -20.84
C GLY A 76 7.07 -0.73 -19.32
N ARG A 77 6.11 -1.52 -18.88
CA ARG A 77 5.81 -1.76 -17.44
C ARG A 77 6.89 -2.59 -16.78
N LYS A 78 7.30 -3.70 -17.39
CA LYS A 78 8.36 -4.58 -16.88
C LYS A 78 9.67 -3.81 -16.63
N LYS A 79 10.11 -3.03 -17.60
CA LYS A 79 11.35 -2.23 -17.45
C LYS A 79 11.21 -1.18 -16.34
N THR A 80 10.03 -0.60 -16.19
CA THR A 80 9.74 0.37 -15.11
C THR A 80 9.79 -0.30 -13.74
N VAL A 81 9.25 -1.53 -13.59
CA VAL A 81 9.38 -2.32 -12.37
C VAL A 81 10.85 -2.68 -12.09
N LEU A 82 11.63 -3.03 -13.10
CA LEU A 82 13.06 -3.29 -12.91
C LEU A 82 13.82 -2.04 -12.42
N ILE A 83 13.52 -0.86 -12.97
CA ILE A 83 14.08 0.41 -12.48
C ILE A 83 13.71 0.64 -11.02
N SER A 84 12.45 0.41 -10.64
CA SER A 84 12.01 0.57 -9.25
C SER A 84 12.77 -0.36 -8.29
N LEU A 85 12.97 -1.63 -8.67
CA LEU A 85 13.76 -2.59 -7.91
C LEU A 85 15.21 -2.15 -7.76
N ALA A 86 15.82 -1.61 -8.82
CA ALA A 86 17.19 -1.08 -8.77
C ALA A 86 17.29 0.13 -7.82
N VAL A 87 16.35 1.09 -7.89
CA VAL A 87 16.31 2.24 -6.98
C VAL A 87 16.10 1.78 -5.53
N THR A 88 15.18 0.84 -5.31
CA THR A 88 14.93 0.27 -3.99
C THR A 88 16.15 -0.48 -3.46
N ALA A 89 16.85 -1.27 -4.28
CA ALA A 89 18.06 -1.95 -3.85
C ALA A 89 19.15 -0.96 -3.42
N VAL A 90 19.35 0.12 -4.18
CA VAL A 90 20.28 1.19 -3.81
C VAL A 90 19.88 1.82 -2.48
N SER A 91 18.60 2.14 -2.27
CA SER A 91 18.11 2.72 -1.03
C SER A 91 18.39 1.83 0.19
N LEU A 92 18.23 0.51 0.03
CA LEU A 92 18.44 -0.47 1.09
C LEU A 92 19.92 -0.74 1.41
N ILE A 93 20.82 -0.44 0.49
CA ILE A 93 22.27 -0.60 0.70
C ILE A 93 22.86 0.60 1.46
N ILE A 94 22.33 1.81 1.29
CA ILE A 94 22.86 3.04 1.89
C ILE A 94 23.01 2.95 3.42
N PRO A 95 22.04 2.43 4.21
CA PRO A 95 22.16 2.33 5.66
C PRO A 95 23.26 1.38 6.16
N ALA A 96 23.82 0.54 5.29
CA ALA A 96 24.97 -0.29 5.63
C ALA A 96 26.28 0.51 5.74
N PHE A 97 26.38 1.65 5.06
CA PHE A 97 27.57 2.49 5.00
C PHE A 97 27.55 3.69 5.96
N GLY A 98 26.38 4.10 6.44
CA GLY A 98 26.23 5.25 7.33
C GLY A 98 25.00 5.14 8.22
N ASN A 99 25.09 5.76 9.42
CA ASN A 99 24.01 5.83 10.40
C ASN A 99 23.84 7.27 10.91
N ASP A 100 23.94 8.24 10.01
CA ASP A 100 23.64 9.63 10.33
C ASP A 100 22.27 10.05 9.75
N TYR A 101 21.74 11.16 10.25
CA TYR A 101 20.42 11.65 9.89
C TYR A 101 20.24 11.85 8.38
N TYR A 102 21.21 12.46 7.70
CA TYR A 102 21.10 12.73 6.27
C TYR A 102 21.20 11.49 5.41
N THR A 103 22.09 10.55 5.80
CA THR A 103 22.21 9.25 5.16
C THR A 103 20.89 8.48 5.24
N MET A 104 20.24 8.45 6.41
CA MET A 104 18.93 7.83 6.55
C MET A 104 17.83 8.57 5.77
N LEU A 105 17.87 9.90 5.74
CA LEU A 105 16.92 10.70 4.98
C LEU A 105 17.00 10.41 3.47
N ILE A 106 18.20 10.27 2.93
CA ILE A 106 18.44 9.90 1.52
C ILE A 106 17.96 8.48 1.27
N ALA A 107 18.30 7.52 2.14
CA ALA A 107 17.87 6.14 2.03
C ALA A 107 16.34 6.02 1.98
N PHE A 108 15.62 6.65 2.92
CA PHE A 108 14.17 6.62 2.96
C PHE A 108 13.51 7.40 1.81
N SER A 109 14.13 8.49 1.34
CA SER A 109 13.69 9.18 0.13
C SER A 109 13.74 8.27 -1.09
N LEU A 110 14.88 7.62 -1.32
CA LEU A 110 15.04 6.68 -2.44
C LEU A 110 14.12 5.47 -2.30
N LEU A 111 13.89 4.97 -1.08
CA LEU A 111 12.92 3.90 -0.83
C LEU A 111 11.50 4.34 -1.22
N GLY A 112 11.11 5.56 -0.87
CA GLY A 112 9.83 6.15 -1.25
C GLY A 112 9.68 6.32 -2.76
N ILE A 113 10.70 6.84 -3.44
CA ILE A 113 10.75 6.96 -4.90
C ILE A 113 10.65 5.58 -5.56
N GLY A 114 11.49 4.63 -5.14
CA GLY A 114 11.48 3.26 -5.66
C GLY A 114 10.11 2.61 -5.49
N ASN A 115 9.49 2.78 -4.33
CA ASN A 115 8.19 2.19 -4.05
C ASN A 115 7.04 2.89 -4.82
N ALA A 116 7.07 4.21 -5.00
CA ALA A 116 6.11 4.93 -5.83
C ALA A 116 6.15 4.42 -7.29
N ILE A 117 7.37 4.23 -7.84
CA ILE A 117 7.57 3.65 -9.17
C ILE A 117 7.06 2.20 -9.20
N MET A 118 7.38 1.40 -8.18
CA MET A 118 6.97 0.00 -8.06
C MET A 118 5.45 -0.14 -8.08
N GLN A 119 4.75 0.53 -7.16
CA GLN A 119 3.30 0.42 -7.03
C GLN A 119 2.59 0.89 -8.29
N THR A 120 3.09 1.95 -8.92
CA THR A 120 2.52 2.47 -10.17
C THR A 120 2.67 1.49 -11.33
N SER A 121 3.78 0.77 -11.43
CA SER A 121 4.10 -0.08 -12.59
C SER A 121 3.74 -1.55 -12.41
N LEU A 122 3.83 -2.10 -11.20
CA LEU A 122 3.59 -3.52 -10.93
C LEU A 122 2.11 -3.89 -11.08
N ASN A 123 1.20 -3.06 -10.57
CA ASN A 123 -0.22 -3.33 -10.66
C ASN A 123 -0.75 -3.42 -12.11
N PRO A 124 -0.43 -2.48 -13.03
CA PRO A 124 -0.81 -2.65 -14.44
C PRO A 124 -0.01 -3.74 -15.16
N LEU A 125 1.18 -4.13 -14.68
CA LEU A 125 1.89 -5.29 -15.20
C LEU A 125 1.08 -6.57 -14.96
N VAL A 126 0.50 -6.72 -13.76
CA VAL A 126 -0.43 -7.83 -13.45
C VAL A 126 -1.63 -7.83 -14.39
N SER A 127 -2.20 -6.65 -14.71
CA SER A 127 -3.35 -6.55 -15.62
C SER A 127 -3.06 -6.97 -17.07
N ASN A 128 -1.78 -7.08 -17.45
CA ASN A 128 -1.39 -7.65 -18.76
C ASN A 128 -1.34 -9.17 -18.76
N LEU A 129 -1.16 -9.76 -17.58
CA LEU A 129 -0.99 -11.20 -17.41
C LEU A 129 -2.31 -11.89 -17.09
N ILE A 130 -3.23 -11.18 -16.44
CA ILE A 130 -4.45 -11.75 -15.84
C ILE A 130 -5.68 -11.13 -16.50
N SER A 131 -6.70 -11.95 -16.75
CA SER A 131 -8.00 -11.49 -17.24
C SER A 131 -8.73 -10.57 -16.23
N SER A 132 -9.59 -9.70 -16.72
CA SER A 132 -10.25 -8.66 -15.92
C SER A 132 -11.07 -9.23 -14.75
N ASP A 133 -11.72 -10.38 -14.96
CA ASP A 133 -12.53 -11.09 -13.96
C ASP A 133 -11.71 -11.58 -12.75
N LYS A 134 -10.41 -11.88 -12.95
CA LYS A 134 -9.50 -12.38 -11.91
C LYS A 134 -8.56 -11.31 -11.36
N LEU A 135 -8.56 -10.11 -11.96
CA LEU A 135 -7.60 -9.07 -11.65
C LEU A 135 -7.67 -8.65 -10.18
N ALA A 136 -8.86 -8.36 -9.65
CA ALA A 136 -9.04 -7.97 -8.25
C ALA A 136 -8.50 -9.04 -7.28
N SER A 137 -8.84 -10.31 -7.50
CA SER A 137 -8.35 -11.42 -6.68
C SER A 137 -6.83 -11.55 -6.72
N THR A 138 -6.22 -11.38 -7.91
CA THR A 138 -4.76 -11.49 -8.07
C THR A 138 -4.03 -10.30 -7.44
N LEU A 139 -4.56 -9.08 -7.57
CA LEU A 139 -4.02 -7.91 -6.88
C LEU A 139 -4.14 -8.05 -5.36
N THR A 140 -5.26 -8.59 -4.86
CA THR A 140 -5.44 -8.89 -3.44
C THR A 140 -4.43 -9.92 -2.94
N LEU A 141 -4.15 -10.97 -3.72
CA LEU A 141 -3.08 -11.93 -3.41
C LEU A 141 -1.71 -11.23 -3.35
N GLY A 142 -1.45 -10.30 -4.27
CA GLY A 142 -0.25 -9.47 -4.23
C GLY A 142 -0.15 -8.63 -2.95
N GLN A 143 -1.25 -8.02 -2.51
CA GLN A 143 -1.28 -7.29 -1.23
C GLN A 143 -1.07 -8.20 -0.02
N PHE A 144 -1.56 -9.44 -0.05
CA PHE A 144 -1.25 -10.43 1.00
C PHE A 144 0.24 -10.74 1.03
N VAL A 145 0.88 -10.98 -0.12
CA VAL A 145 2.33 -11.23 -0.21
C VAL A 145 3.13 -10.01 0.27
N LYS A 146 2.69 -8.79 -0.08
CA LYS A 146 3.25 -7.55 0.46
C LYS A 146 3.19 -7.51 1.99
N ALA A 147 2.02 -7.86 2.55
CA ALA A 147 1.80 -7.83 4.00
C ALA A 147 2.71 -8.80 4.77
N ILE A 148 3.12 -9.92 4.15
CA ILE A 148 4.11 -10.84 4.74
C ILE A 148 5.45 -10.12 4.94
N ALA A 149 5.93 -9.36 3.95
CA ALA A 149 7.18 -8.61 4.08
C ALA A 149 7.09 -7.55 5.19
N SER A 150 5.97 -6.82 5.26
CA SER A 150 5.71 -5.83 6.29
C SER A 150 5.69 -6.43 7.70
N PHE A 151 5.10 -7.63 7.85
CA PHE A 151 5.07 -8.38 9.10
C PHE A 151 6.46 -8.88 9.53
N LEU A 152 7.29 -9.29 8.57
CA LEU A 152 8.63 -9.80 8.85
C LEU A 152 9.61 -8.69 9.26
N ALA A 153 9.41 -7.45 8.81
CA ALA A 153 10.32 -6.34 9.06
C ALA A 153 10.64 -6.12 10.55
N PRO A 154 9.66 -5.95 11.47
CA PRO A 154 9.95 -5.76 12.88
C PRO A 154 10.60 -7.00 13.53
N ILE A 155 10.23 -8.21 13.07
CA ILE A 155 10.80 -9.47 13.60
C ILE A 155 12.29 -9.54 13.24
N ILE A 156 12.65 -9.28 11.98
CA ILE A 156 14.05 -9.30 11.52
C ILE A 156 14.84 -8.20 12.21
N ALA A 157 14.30 -6.99 12.33
CA ALA A 157 14.97 -5.86 12.99
C ALA A 157 15.26 -6.17 14.48
N SER A 158 14.26 -6.66 15.20
CA SER A 158 14.37 -7.00 16.61
C SER A 158 15.37 -8.14 16.87
N TRP A 159 15.31 -9.20 16.04
CA TRP A 159 16.29 -10.29 16.11
C TRP A 159 17.71 -9.80 15.82
N ALA A 160 17.87 -8.99 14.78
CA ALA A 160 19.17 -8.48 14.36
C ALA A 160 19.77 -7.48 15.37
N ALA A 161 18.93 -6.72 16.09
CA ALA A 161 19.39 -5.77 17.10
C ALA A 161 20.17 -6.43 18.25
N VAL A 162 19.80 -7.68 18.61
CA VAL A 162 20.41 -8.41 19.74
C VAL A 162 21.40 -9.50 19.31
N THR A 163 21.56 -9.74 18.00
CA THR A 163 22.37 -10.83 17.45
C THR A 163 23.66 -10.29 16.85
N ALA A 164 24.80 -10.72 17.38
CA ALA A 164 26.14 -10.28 16.92
C ALA A 164 26.52 -10.87 15.55
N MET A 165 26.18 -12.14 15.31
CA MET A 165 26.45 -12.84 14.04
C MET A 165 25.18 -13.54 13.56
N PRO A 166 24.81 -13.48 12.27
CA PRO A 166 25.59 -12.99 11.11
C PRO A 166 25.39 -11.50 10.76
N THR A 167 25.01 -10.64 11.71
CA THR A 167 24.66 -9.23 11.42
C THR A 167 25.88 -8.35 11.11
N PHE A 168 27.10 -8.88 11.25
CA PHE A 168 28.37 -8.16 10.99
C PHE A 168 28.47 -6.80 11.70
N GLY A 169 27.85 -6.68 12.88
CA GLY A 169 27.85 -5.43 13.66
C GLY A 169 26.88 -4.35 13.16
N LEU A 170 26.04 -4.65 12.20
CA LEU A 170 25.02 -3.72 11.70
C LEU A 170 23.81 -3.56 12.65
N GLY A 171 23.64 -4.51 13.59
CA GLY A 171 22.48 -4.53 14.48
C GLY A 171 21.17 -4.56 13.67
N TRP A 172 20.18 -3.79 14.09
CA TRP A 172 18.86 -3.73 13.42
C TRP A 172 18.95 -3.36 11.93
N ARG A 173 19.99 -2.64 11.49
CA ARG A 173 20.22 -2.27 10.08
C ARG A 173 20.47 -3.47 9.18
N PHE A 174 20.76 -4.66 9.74
CA PHE A 174 20.83 -5.89 8.97
C PHE A 174 19.53 -6.21 8.22
N LEU A 175 18.38 -5.72 8.70
CA LEU A 175 17.10 -5.76 7.98
C LEU A 175 17.23 -5.23 6.54
N PHE A 176 17.92 -4.11 6.36
CA PHE A 176 18.13 -3.53 5.03
C PHE A 176 18.92 -4.45 4.12
N VAL A 177 19.95 -5.13 4.65
CA VAL A 177 20.76 -6.09 3.87
C VAL A 177 19.90 -7.27 3.43
N VAL A 178 19.09 -7.85 4.32
CA VAL A 178 18.17 -8.95 3.99
C VAL A 178 17.22 -8.54 2.87
N PHE A 179 16.61 -7.36 2.99
CA PHE A 179 15.67 -6.87 1.99
C PHE A 179 16.36 -6.48 0.67
N ALA A 180 17.61 -5.98 0.72
CA ALA A 180 18.39 -5.72 -0.48
C ALA A 180 18.66 -7.00 -1.28
N VAL A 181 19.01 -8.09 -0.61
CA VAL A 181 19.22 -9.40 -1.25
C VAL A 181 17.93 -9.87 -1.93
N VAL A 182 16.79 -9.80 -1.25
CA VAL A 182 15.49 -10.19 -1.84
C VAL A 182 15.13 -9.28 -3.02
N CYS A 183 15.43 -7.98 -2.93
CA CYS A 183 15.21 -7.03 -4.03
C CYS A 183 16.04 -7.38 -5.26
N CYS A 184 17.32 -7.73 -5.07
CA CYS A 184 18.21 -8.18 -6.15
C CYS A 184 17.73 -9.50 -6.78
N LEU A 185 17.26 -10.44 -5.97
CA LEU A 185 16.66 -11.69 -6.47
C LEU A 185 15.38 -11.40 -7.27
N SER A 186 14.52 -10.51 -6.79
CA SER A 186 13.31 -10.08 -7.50
C SER A 186 13.66 -9.45 -8.87
N PHE A 187 14.70 -8.61 -8.90
CA PHE A 187 15.21 -8.01 -10.12
C PHE A 187 15.69 -9.08 -11.12
N ALA A 188 16.49 -10.04 -10.67
CA ALA A 188 17.03 -11.10 -11.50
C ALA A 188 15.93 -12.00 -12.06
N PHE A 189 15.00 -12.47 -11.22
CA PHE A 189 13.91 -13.33 -11.64
C PHE A 189 12.94 -12.63 -12.59
N LEU A 190 12.52 -11.40 -12.29
CA LEU A 190 11.68 -10.64 -13.19
C LEU A 190 12.40 -10.32 -14.50
N GLY A 191 13.69 -9.96 -14.43
CA GLY A 191 14.52 -9.69 -15.61
C GLY A 191 14.55 -10.87 -16.58
N ALA A 192 14.74 -12.08 -16.06
CA ALA A 192 14.79 -13.32 -16.83
C ALA A 192 13.42 -13.79 -17.37
N THR A 193 12.31 -13.32 -16.80
CA THR A 193 10.97 -13.77 -17.17
C THR A 193 10.49 -13.09 -18.46
N PRO A 194 10.15 -13.83 -19.53
CA PRO A 194 9.60 -13.21 -20.75
C PRO A 194 8.17 -12.74 -20.49
N ILE A 195 7.92 -11.45 -20.63
CA ILE A 195 6.60 -10.83 -20.55
C ILE A 195 6.38 -10.01 -21.81
N ASN A 196 5.36 -10.36 -22.56
CA ASN A 196 4.91 -9.60 -23.72
C ASN A 196 4.03 -8.46 -23.23
N GLU A 197 4.36 -7.24 -23.59
CA GLU A 197 3.63 -6.04 -23.22
C GLU A 197 3.06 -5.37 -24.46
N GLU A 198 1.79 -4.97 -24.37
CA GLU A 198 1.21 -4.07 -25.35
C GLU A 198 1.81 -2.67 -25.16
N LYS A 199 2.43 -2.15 -26.22
CA LYS A 199 2.92 -0.76 -26.20
C LYS A 199 1.79 0.17 -26.60
N PRO A 200 1.53 1.23 -25.84
CA PRO A 200 0.56 2.24 -26.24
C PRO A 200 1.09 3.01 -27.46
N ASP A 201 0.20 3.33 -28.40
CA ASP A 201 0.56 4.00 -29.66
C ASP A 201 1.06 5.44 -29.48
N LYS A 202 0.75 6.08 -28.37
CA LYS A 202 1.13 7.47 -28.09
C LYS A 202 1.63 7.65 -26.66
N ALA A 203 2.70 8.42 -26.51
CA ALA A 203 3.16 8.86 -25.19
C ALA A 203 2.25 9.98 -24.67
N SER A 204 1.69 9.79 -23.48
CA SER A 204 0.85 10.80 -22.82
C SER A 204 1.70 11.81 -22.05
N GLY A 205 1.23 13.06 -21.96
CA GLY A 205 1.83 14.10 -21.12
C GLY A 205 1.26 14.09 -19.68
N ILE A 206 1.90 14.79 -18.74
CA ILE A 206 1.41 14.95 -17.36
C ILE A 206 -0.01 15.56 -17.37
N THR A 207 -0.22 16.57 -18.20
CA THR A 207 -1.53 17.24 -18.35
C THR A 207 -2.61 16.26 -18.81
N ASP A 208 -2.27 15.31 -19.70
CA ASP A 208 -3.22 14.33 -20.20
C ASP A 208 -3.59 13.30 -19.12
N CYS A 209 -2.64 12.93 -18.27
CA CYS A 209 -2.92 12.09 -17.10
C CYS A 209 -3.88 12.79 -16.13
N ILE A 210 -3.59 14.04 -15.77
CA ILE A 210 -4.42 14.81 -14.82
C ILE A 210 -5.82 15.06 -15.40
N LYS A 211 -5.95 15.34 -16.71
CA LYS A 211 -7.23 15.47 -17.38
C LYS A 211 -8.13 14.24 -17.26
N LEU A 212 -7.59 13.06 -16.99
CA LEU A 212 -8.41 11.87 -16.74
C LEU A 212 -9.28 12.00 -15.49
N LEU A 213 -8.90 12.86 -14.53
CA LEU A 213 -9.76 13.18 -13.38
C LEU A 213 -11.05 13.93 -13.77
N ALA A 214 -11.13 14.49 -14.99
CA ALA A 214 -12.40 15.00 -15.54
C ALA A 214 -13.39 13.87 -15.88
N ASN A 215 -12.94 12.62 -16.00
CA ASN A 215 -13.82 11.47 -16.12
C ASN A 215 -14.42 11.17 -14.71
N PRO A 216 -15.75 11.26 -14.54
CA PRO A 216 -16.38 11.10 -13.23
C PRO A 216 -16.05 9.75 -12.57
N PHE A 217 -15.97 8.67 -13.36
CA PHE A 217 -15.68 7.35 -12.81
C PHE A 217 -14.22 7.26 -12.28
N ILE A 218 -13.26 7.81 -13.02
CA ILE A 218 -11.85 7.84 -12.59
C ILE A 218 -11.68 8.72 -11.34
N LEU A 219 -12.38 9.87 -11.29
CA LEU A 219 -12.38 10.74 -10.11
C LEU A 219 -12.93 10.02 -8.88
N ILE A 220 -14.06 9.30 -9.04
CA ILE A 220 -14.66 8.54 -7.94
C ILE A 220 -13.70 7.44 -7.46
N CYS A 221 -13.00 6.74 -8.36
CA CYS A 221 -11.98 5.76 -7.99
C CYS A 221 -10.81 6.41 -7.26
N PHE A 222 -10.30 7.55 -7.76
CA PHE A 222 -9.20 8.30 -7.14
C PHE A 222 -9.52 8.71 -5.70
N LEU A 223 -10.68 9.33 -5.49
CA LEU A 223 -11.16 9.71 -4.16
C LEU A 223 -11.40 8.48 -3.27
N GLY A 224 -11.86 7.37 -3.84
CA GLY A 224 -12.01 6.10 -3.12
C GLY A 224 -10.69 5.56 -2.59
N ILE A 225 -9.62 5.65 -3.37
CA ILE A 225 -8.27 5.27 -2.92
C ILE A 225 -7.75 6.24 -1.85
N MET A 226 -8.00 7.55 -2.00
CA MET A 226 -7.64 8.52 -0.96
C MET A 226 -8.33 8.20 0.37
N CYS A 227 -9.61 7.91 0.35
CA CYS A 227 -10.36 7.52 1.56
C CYS A 227 -9.82 6.21 2.14
N HIS A 228 -9.59 5.18 1.30
CA HIS A 228 -9.03 3.91 1.75
C HIS A 228 -7.71 4.09 2.51
N VAL A 229 -6.76 4.81 1.92
CA VAL A 229 -5.44 5.01 2.53
C VAL A 229 -5.53 5.95 3.73
N GLY A 230 -6.41 6.95 3.67
CA GLY A 230 -6.70 7.81 4.81
C GLY A 230 -7.23 7.06 6.03
N ILE A 231 -8.14 6.11 5.81
CA ILE A 231 -8.65 5.21 6.86
C ILE A 231 -7.54 4.27 7.36
N ASP A 232 -6.72 3.73 6.46
CA ASP A 232 -5.61 2.83 6.79
C ASP A 232 -4.60 3.51 7.75
N VAL A 233 -4.03 4.62 7.31
CA VAL A 233 -3.05 5.38 8.08
C VAL A 233 -3.70 6.00 9.32
N GLY A 234 -4.93 6.51 9.17
CA GLY A 234 -5.70 7.11 10.25
C GLY A 234 -5.98 6.13 11.38
N THR A 235 -6.40 4.90 11.06
CA THR A 235 -6.66 3.87 12.09
C THR A 235 -5.39 3.54 12.86
N ASN A 236 -4.26 3.38 12.16
CA ASN A 236 -2.98 3.07 12.80
C ASN A 236 -2.50 4.19 13.74
N ALA A 237 -2.74 5.45 13.37
CA ALA A 237 -2.38 6.59 14.20
C ALA A 237 -3.34 6.79 15.40
N THR A 238 -4.63 6.48 15.23
CA THR A 238 -5.69 6.83 16.19
C THR A 238 -6.01 5.70 17.16
N ALA A 239 -5.89 4.43 16.74
CA ALA A 239 -6.25 3.29 17.59
C ALA A 239 -5.49 3.27 18.94
N PRO A 240 -4.16 3.48 18.99
CA PRO A 240 -3.45 3.63 20.27
C PRO A 240 -3.95 4.82 21.08
N LYS A 241 -4.19 5.96 20.42
CA LYS A 241 -4.65 7.18 21.10
C LYS A 241 -6.03 7.03 21.75
N ILE A 242 -6.94 6.28 21.14
CA ILE A 242 -8.25 5.97 21.72
C ILE A 242 -8.07 5.18 23.02
N LEU A 243 -7.17 4.18 23.05
CA LEU A 243 -6.88 3.40 24.25
C LEU A 243 -6.25 4.26 25.35
N MET A 244 -5.32 5.15 24.99
CA MET A 244 -4.71 6.08 25.94
C MET A 244 -5.73 7.06 26.49
N GLU A 245 -6.58 7.67 25.65
CA GLU A 245 -7.54 8.69 26.07
C GLU A 245 -8.69 8.13 26.89
N ARG A 246 -9.28 6.99 26.49
CA ARG A 246 -10.49 6.45 27.11
C ARG A 246 -10.24 5.46 28.22
N ILE A 247 -9.13 4.72 28.14
CA ILE A 247 -8.82 3.62 29.08
C ILE A 247 -7.69 4.02 30.03
N GLY A 248 -6.91 5.08 29.70
CA GLY A 248 -5.72 5.44 30.46
C GLY A 248 -4.56 4.46 30.27
N MET A 249 -4.53 3.74 29.14
CA MET A 249 -3.51 2.74 28.86
C MET A 249 -2.15 3.42 28.59
N ALA A 250 -1.05 2.81 29.05
CA ALA A 250 0.30 3.28 28.75
C ALA A 250 0.58 3.16 27.23
N VAL A 251 1.46 4.03 26.71
CA VAL A 251 1.77 4.11 25.26
C VAL A 251 2.27 2.77 24.73
N GLU A 252 3.13 2.10 25.52
CA GLU A 252 3.75 0.82 25.16
C GLU A 252 2.71 -0.27 24.91
N ASP A 253 1.69 -0.34 25.76
CA ASP A 253 0.62 -1.33 25.65
C ASP A 253 -0.40 -0.93 24.57
N ALA A 254 -0.72 0.36 24.46
CA ALA A 254 -1.68 0.89 23.49
C ALA A 254 -1.25 0.65 22.03
N THR A 255 0.06 0.62 21.77
CA THR A 255 0.63 0.37 20.44
C THR A 255 0.24 -1.00 19.88
N PHE A 256 -0.13 -1.95 20.72
CA PHE A 256 -0.60 -3.27 20.29
C PHE A 256 -1.87 -3.18 19.42
N ALA A 257 -2.67 -2.12 19.52
CA ALA A 257 -3.81 -1.88 18.63
C ALA A 257 -3.43 -1.84 17.16
N THR A 258 -2.27 -1.29 16.82
CA THR A 258 -1.73 -1.30 15.45
C THR A 258 -1.44 -2.72 14.96
N SER A 259 -0.91 -3.58 15.84
CA SER A 259 -0.68 -5.00 15.51
C SER A 259 -2.00 -5.73 15.25
N VAL A 260 -3.02 -5.47 16.04
CA VAL A 260 -4.38 -6.01 15.81
C VAL A 260 -4.91 -5.62 14.44
N TYR A 261 -4.78 -4.33 14.06
CA TYR A 261 -5.17 -3.86 12.74
C TYR A 261 -4.47 -4.66 11.62
N PHE A 262 -3.16 -4.78 11.67
CA PHE A 262 -2.39 -5.45 10.61
C PHE A 262 -2.65 -6.96 10.55
N ILE A 263 -2.85 -7.63 11.68
CA ILE A 263 -3.24 -9.06 11.71
C ILE A 263 -4.54 -9.27 10.93
N PHE A 264 -5.57 -8.51 11.26
CA PHE A 264 -6.88 -8.65 10.61
C PHE A 264 -6.87 -8.16 9.17
N ARG A 265 -6.08 -7.13 8.83
CA ARG A 265 -5.86 -6.69 7.45
C ARG A 265 -5.21 -7.79 6.61
N THR A 266 -4.17 -8.44 7.14
CA THR A 266 -3.47 -9.53 6.45
C THR A 266 -4.39 -10.74 6.26
N ALA A 267 -5.14 -11.13 7.29
CA ALA A 267 -6.14 -12.18 7.19
C ALA A 267 -7.23 -11.84 6.16
N GLY A 268 -7.69 -10.60 6.14
CA GLY A 268 -8.66 -10.09 5.16
C GLY A 268 -8.14 -10.13 3.73
N CYS A 269 -6.87 -9.77 3.49
CA CYS A 269 -6.24 -9.92 2.17
C CYS A 269 -6.18 -11.39 1.73
N PHE A 270 -5.77 -12.29 2.62
CA PHE A 270 -5.71 -13.72 2.32
C PHE A 270 -7.08 -14.28 1.97
N LEU A 271 -8.07 -14.06 2.82
CA LEU A 271 -9.44 -14.52 2.58
C LEU A 271 -10.05 -13.87 1.33
N GLY A 272 -9.82 -12.58 1.15
CA GLY A 272 -10.30 -11.84 -0.02
C GLY A 272 -9.73 -12.35 -1.33
N ALA A 273 -8.45 -12.75 -1.36
CA ALA A 273 -7.84 -13.35 -2.55
C ALA A 273 -8.55 -14.67 -2.97
N ILE A 274 -9.09 -15.41 -2.00
CA ILE A 274 -9.85 -16.64 -2.26
C ILE A 274 -11.29 -16.31 -2.63
N ILE A 275 -11.95 -15.49 -1.81
CA ILE A 275 -13.40 -15.21 -1.90
C ILE A 275 -13.73 -14.45 -3.20
N LEU A 276 -12.89 -13.50 -3.63
CA LEU A 276 -13.09 -12.73 -4.87
C LEU A 276 -13.01 -13.58 -6.16
N ARG A 277 -12.65 -14.86 -6.06
CA ARG A 277 -12.76 -15.81 -7.19
C ARG A 277 -14.17 -16.34 -7.38
N TYR A 278 -15.00 -16.28 -6.33
CA TYR A 278 -16.33 -16.90 -6.29
C TYR A 278 -17.46 -15.88 -6.16
N ILE A 279 -17.16 -14.70 -5.59
CA ILE A 279 -18.14 -13.66 -5.29
C ILE A 279 -17.83 -12.40 -6.10
N SER A 280 -18.87 -11.67 -6.51
CA SER A 280 -18.68 -10.44 -7.28
C SER A 280 -17.92 -9.38 -6.45
N PRO A 281 -16.99 -8.63 -7.07
CA PRO A 281 -16.27 -7.56 -6.39
C PRO A 281 -17.19 -6.51 -5.75
N LYS A 282 -18.34 -6.23 -6.37
CA LYS A 282 -19.34 -5.28 -5.84
C LYS A 282 -19.92 -5.74 -4.53
N PHE A 283 -20.35 -7.01 -4.44
CA PHE A 283 -20.93 -7.55 -3.21
C PHE A 283 -19.89 -7.60 -2.08
N PHE A 284 -18.68 -8.09 -2.39
CA PHE A 284 -17.60 -8.18 -1.41
C PHE A 284 -17.16 -6.81 -0.91
N PHE A 285 -17.05 -5.83 -1.79
CA PHE A 285 -16.75 -4.44 -1.43
C PHE A 285 -17.82 -3.84 -0.51
N GLY A 286 -19.09 -4.00 -0.87
CA GLY A 286 -20.21 -3.52 -0.06
C GLY A 286 -20.21 -4.12 1.34
N LEU A 287 -19.99 -5.44 1.46
CA LEU A 287 -19.86 -6.13 2.76
C LEU A 287 -18.67 -5.57 3.56
N SER A 288 -17.52 -5.39 2.94
CA SER A 288 -16.33 -4.81 3.56
C SER A 288 -16.59 -3.40 4.11
N VAL A 289 -17.26 -2.56 3.34
CA VAL A 289 -17.61 -1.19 3.77
C VAL A 289 -18.65 -1.20 4.90
N LEU A 290 -19.63 -2.10 4.87
CA LEU A 290 -20.61 -2.25 5.97
C LEU A 290 -19.93 -2.69 7.27
N ILE A 291 -18.94 -3.60 7.20
CA ILE A 291 -18.12 -4.00 8.36
C ILE A 291 -17.37 -2.78 8.91
N MET A 292 -16.75 -1.97 8.05
CA MET A 292 -16.06 -0.75 8.49
C MET A 292 -17.04 0.28 9.10
N LEU A 293 -18.23 0.44 8.54
CA LEU A 293 -19.24 1.35 9.08
C LEU A 293 -19.69 0.90 10.48
N ALA A 294 -19.96 -0.39 10.65
CA ALA A 294 -20.27 -0.95 11.97
C ALA A 294 -19.13 -0.75 12.95
N ALA A 295 -17.87 -0.88 12.50
CA ALA A 295 -16.69 -0.61 13.32
C ALA A 295 -16.61 0.87 13.75
N MET A 296 -16.93 1.82 12.86
CA MET A 296 -16.97 3.24 13.22
C MET A 296 -18.01 3.51 14.29
N VAL A 297 -19.23 2.96 14.12
CA VAL A 297 -20.29 3.08 15.16
C VAL A 297 -19.82 2.46 16.48
N LEU A 298 -19.19 1.28 16.44
CA LEU A 298 -18.66 0.64 17.63
C LEU A 298 -17.61 1.53 18.33
N LEU A 299 -16.66 2.09 17.57
CA LEU A 299 -15.60 2.95 18.10
C LEU A 299 -16.12 4.28 18.66
N PHE A 300 -17.23 4.82 18.14
CA PHE A 300 -17.85 6.02 18.74
C PHE A 300 -18.26 5.79 20.19
N PHE A 301 -18.75 4.60 20.53
CA PHE A 301 -19.30 4.24 21.84
C PHE A 301 -18.40 3.29 22.66
N ALA A 302 -17.23 2.91 22.12
CA ALA A 302 -16.35 1.97 22.78
C ALA A 302 -15.75 2.57 24.06
N ASP A 303 -15.92 1.90 25.18
CA ASP A 303 -15.46 2.27 26.53
C ASP A 303 -14.61 1.17 27.20
N SER A 304 -14.32 0.09 26.48
CA SER A 304 -13.49 -1.02 26.96
C SER A 304 -12.40 -1.41 25.96
N ILE A 305 -11.31 -1.99 26.46
CA ILE A 305 -10.19 -2.49 25.65
C ILE A 305 -10.71 -3.44 24.57
N THR A 306 -11.58 -4.37 24.94
CA THR A 306 -12.11 -5.40 24.04
C THR A 306 -12.93 -4.78 22.90
N THR A 307 -13.81 -3.82 23.20
CA THR A 307 -14.64 -3.16 22.17
C THR A 307 -13.79 -2.33 21.20
N ILE A 308 -12.73 -1.66 21.70
CA ILE A 308 -11.81 -0.92 20.86
C ILE A 308 -11.03 -1.87 19.94
N TYR A 309 -10.49 -2.97 20.46
CA TYR A 309 -9.78 -3.97 19.63
C TYR A 309 -10.69 -4.62 18.60
N ILE A 310 -11.94 -4.93 18.92
CA ILE A 310 -12.92 -5.45 17.96
C ILE A 310 -13.15 -4.42 16.84
N GLY A 311 -13.37 -3.16 17.17
CA GLY A 311 -13.55 -2.09 16.18
C GLY A 311 -12.35 -1.95 15.26
N VAL A 312 -11.13 -1.93 15.81
CA VAL A 312 -9.87 -1.85 15.06
C VAL A 312 -9.69 -3.07 14.15
N ALA A 313 -9.96 -4.28 14.65
CA ALA A 313 -9.91 -5.52 13.88
C ALA A 313 -10.90 -5.51 12.70
N MET A 314 -12.13 -5.04 12.93
CA MET A 314 -13.16 -4.92 11.90
C MET A 314 -12.75 -3.92 10.81
N ILE A 315 -12.12 -2.79 11.18
CA ILE A 315 -11.59 -1.83 10.17
C ILE A 315 -10.47 -2.50 9.38
N GLY A 316 -9.51 -3.16 10.04
CA GLY A 316 -8.41 -3.84 9.37
C GLY A 316 -8.91 -4.86 8.36
N PHE A 317 -9.85 -5.71 8.76
CA PHE A 317 -10.45 -6.72 7.89
C PHE A 317 -11.24 -6.09 6.73
N GLY A 318 -12.11 -5.11 7.01
CA GLY A 318 -12.93 -4.46 6.00
C GLY A 318 -12.11 -3.66 4.99
N ASN A 319 -11.06 -2.97 5.45
CA ASN A 319 -10.22 -2.12 4.57
C ASN A 319 -9.25 -2.93 3.69
N SER A 320 -9.03 -4.20 3.97
CA SER A 320 -7.99 -5.05 3.36
C SER A 320 -8.09 -5.18 1.84
N ASN A 321 -9.30 -5.21 1.27
CA ASN A 321 -9.53 -5.47 -0.16
C ASN A 321 -10.05 -4.26 -0.94
N ILE A 322 -10.17 -3.11 -0.31
CA ILE A 322 -10.71 -1.88 -0.91
C ILE A 322 -9.83 -1.42 -2.07
N PHE A 323 -8.51 -1.28 -1.83
CA PHE A 323 -7.56 -0.85 -2.86
C PHE A 323 -7.56 -1.76 -4.10
N PRO A 324 -7.39 -3.10 -3.99
CA PRO A 324 -7.35 -3.97 -5.16
C PRO A 324 -8.61 -3.89 -6.01
N ILE A 325 -9.77 -3.78 -5.37
CA ILE A 325 -11.05 -3.70 -6.08
C ILE A 325 -11.17 -2.36 -6.82
N ILE A 326 -10.93 -1.22 -6.15
CA ILE A 326 -11.00 0.09 -6.80
C ILE A 326 -9.99 0.18 -7.94
N PHE A 327 -8.75 -0.26 -7.69
CA PHE A 327 -7.68 -0.21 -8.69
C PHE A 327 -8.03 -1.05 -9.93
N SER A 328 -8.55 -2.27 -9.74
CA SER A 328 -8.97 -3.12 -10.86
C SER A 328 -10.10 -2.49 -11.67
N GLN A 329 -11.07 -1.85 -11.00
CA GLN A 329 -12.17 -1.12 -11.65
C GLN A 329 -11.65 0.06 -12.48
N ALA A 330 -10.74 0.86 -11.92
CA ALA A 330 -10.19 2.03 -12.60
C ALA A 330 -9.39 1.65 -13.85
N ILE A 331 -8.49 0.66 -13.74
CA ILE A 331 -7.68 0.19 -14.88
C ILE A 331 -8.54 -0.42 -15.99
N THR A 332 -9.57 -1.16 -15.61
CA THR A 332 -10.44 -1.84 -16.59
C THR A 332 -11.39 -0.87 -17.28
N ALA A 333 -11.71 0.26 -16.64
CA ALA A 333 -12.59 1.28 -17.22
C ALA A 333 -11.96 2.00 -18.43
N LEU A 334 -10.64 2.12 -18.48
CA LEU A 334 -9.89 2.77 -19.57
C LEU A 334 -8.72 1.88 -20.03
N PRO A 335 -8.99 0.81 -20.79
CA PRO A 335 -7.98 -0.19 -21.19
C PRO A 335 -6.77 0.40 -21.93
N ASP A 336 -7.01 1.43 -22.77
CA ASP A 336 -5.97 2.08 -23.58
C ASP A 336 -5.09 3.04 -22.76
N LYS A 337 -5.48 3.37 -21.51
CA LYS A 337 -4.81 4.33 -20.63
C LYS A 337 -4.45 3.74 -19.26
N LYS A 338 -4.20 2.44 -19.19
CA LYS A 338 -3.91 1.72 -17.94
C LYS A 338 -2.75 2.33 -17.16
N ASN A 339 -1.73 2.83 -17.84
CA ASN A 339 -0.53 3.38 -17.21
C ASN A 339 -0.81 4.73 -16.55
N GLU A 340 -1.55 5.61 -17.25
CA GLU A 340 -1.96 6.92 -16.75
C GLU A 340 -2.92 6.77 -15.57
N VAL A 341 -3.91 5.88 -15.72
CA VAL A 341 -4.85 5.57 -14.63
C VAL A 341 -4.11 5.02 -13.42
N SER A 342 -3.15 4.11 -13.62
CA SER A 342 -2.34 3.60 -12.51
C SER A 342 -1.59 4.72 -11.80
N GLY A 343 -0.93 5.62 -12.56
CA GLY A 343 -0.24 6.78 -11.97
C GLY A 343 -1.16 7.63 -11.10
N LEU A 344 -2.38 7.91 -11.58
CA LEU A 344 -3.38 8.66 -10.82
C LEU A 344 -3.86 7.91 -9.56
N MET A 345 -4.16 6.62 -9.69
CA MET A 345 -4.63 5.82 -8.55
C MET A 345 -3.57 5.76 -7.44
N ILE A 346 -2.29 5.59 -7.80
CA ILE A 346 -1.20 5.57 -6.83
C ILE A 346 -0.91 6.96 -6.26
N MET A 347 -1.09 8.03 -7.04
CA MET A 347 -1.06 9.40 -6.51
C MET A 347 -2.11 9.60 -5.40
N GLY A 348 -3.24 8.90 -5.47
CA GLY A 348 -4.28 8.90 -4.44
C GLY A 348 -3.82 8.41 -3.06
N LEU A 349 -2.67 7.70 -2.96
CA LEU A 349 -2.08 7.31 -1.68
C LEU A 349 -1.70 8.53 -0.81
N PHE A 350 -1.63 9.73 -1.41
CA PHE A 350 -1.50 11.00 -0.68
C PHE A 350 -2.66 11.24 0.30
N GLY A 351 -3.77 10.53 0.18
CA GLY A 351 -4.81 10.46 1.21
C GLY A 351 -4.28 10.11 2.61
N GLY A 352 -3.21 9.30 2.68
CA GLY A 352 -2.49 8.99 3.91
C GLY A 352 -1.79 10.19 4.59
N THR A 353 -1.67 11.33 3.89
CA THR A 353 -1.23 12.61 4.48
C THR A 353 -2.41 13.48 4.84
N ILE A 354 -3.42 13.59 3.96
CA ILE A 354 -4.57 14.49 4.14
C ILE A 354 -5.44 14.07 5.33
N PHE A 355 -5.75 12.79 5.45
CA PHE A 355 -6.63 12.31 6.52
C PHE A 355 -6.04 12.50 7.91
N PRO A 356 -4.79 12.08 8.21
CA PRO A 356 -4.19 12.32 9.52
C PRO A 356 -4.09 13.79 9.89
N LEU A 357 -3.85 14.70 8.95
CA LEU A 357 -3.89 16.14 9.21
C LEU A 357 -5.29 16.59 9.62
N ALA A 358 -6.32 16.21 8.88
CA ALA A 358 -7.71 16.54 9.23
C ALA A 358 -8.13 15.91 10.57
N MET A 359 -7.69 14.68 10.82
CA MET A 359 -7.95 13.95 12.08
C MET A 359 -7.24 14.63 13.26
N GLY A 360 -6.01 15.10 13.08
CA GLY A 360 -5.29 15.84 14.11
C GLY A 360 -6.06 17.08 14.54
N HIS A 361 -6.46 17.94 13.61
CA HIS A 361 -7.25 19.14 13.91
C HIS A 361 -8.61 18.82 14.54
N ALA A 362 -9.27 17.77 14.07
CA ALA A 362 -10.54 17.34 14.66
C ALA A 362 -10.35 16.79 16.08
N SER A 363 -9.27 16.04 16.33
CA SER A 363 -8.94 15.53 17.66
C SER A 363 -8.58 16.62 18.65
N ASP A 364 -7.88 17.67 18.21
CA ASP A 364 -7.56 18.81 19.05
C ASP A 364 -8.81 19.55 19.51
N ALA A 365 -9.88 19.51 18.71
CA ALA A 365 -11.14 20.20 19.04
C ALA A 365 -12.06 19.37 19.96
N VAL A 366 -12.17 18.06 19.74
CA VAL A 366 -13.18 17.20 20.40
C VAL A 366 -12.66 15.83 20.86
N GLY A 367 -11.34 15.68 20.99
CA GLY A 367 -10.71 14.39 21.36
C GLY A 367 -10.74 13.38 20.22
N GLN A 368 -10.40 12.12 20.52
CA GLN A 368 -10.28 11.08 19.48
C GLN A 368 -11.61 10.76 18.76
N ILE A 369 -12.74 11.20 19.29
CA ILE A 369 -14.04 11.18 18.58
C ILE A 369 -13.96 11.97 17.27
N GLY A 370 -13.23 13.10 17.24
CA GLY A 370 -13.00 13.89 16.03
C GLY A 370 -12.26 13.10 14.95
N ALA A 371 -11.24 12.34 15.31
CA ALA A 371 -10.52 11.48 14.36
C ALA A 371 -11.42 10.37 13.81
N ILE A 372 -12.23 9.73 14.66
CA ILE A 372 -13.21 8.72 14.24
C ILE A 372 -14.24 9.33 13.28
N ALA A 373 -14.71 10.55 13.53
CA ALA A 373 -15.65 11.26 12.64
C ALA A 373 -15.06 11.49 11.24
N VAL A 374 -13.79 11.93 11.14
CA VAL A 374 -13.11 12.12 9.86
C VAL A 374 -12.97 10.78 9.10
N MET A 375 -12.58 9.69 9.79
CA MET A 375 -12.55 8.36 9.17
C MET A 375 -13.94 7.91 8.70
N THR A 376 -14.98 8.20 9.48
CA THR A 376 -16.37 7.87 9.14
C THR A 376 -16.82 8.55 7.84
N ILE A 377 -16.41 9.79 7.59
CA ILE A 377 -16.65 10.48 6.31
C ILE A 377 -16.00 9.67 5.16
N GLY A 378 -14.78 9.19 5.35
CA GLY A 378 -14.11 8.33 4.37
C GLY A 378 -14.87 7.02 4.11
N VAL A 379 -15.36 6.35 5.17
CA VAL A 379 -16.17 5.13 5.04
C VAL A 379 -17.51 5.42 4.35
N ALA A 380 -18.16 6.53 4.68
CA ALA A 380 -19.40 6.95 4.00
C ALA A 380 -19.18 7.20 2.51
N TYR A 381 -18.03 7.79 2.14
CA TYR A 381 -17.65 7.93 0.75
C TYR A 381 -17.47 6.56 0.05
N LEU A 382 -16.82 5.60 0.70
CA LEU A 382 -16.67 4.24 0.17
C LEU A 382 -18.02 3.53 0.02
N LEU A 383 -18.99 3.80 0.89
CA LEU A 383 -20.37 3.31 0.73
C LEU A 383 -21.03 3.89 -0.51
N TYR A 384 -20.88 5.20 -0.76
CA TYR A 384 -21.33 5.84 -2.02
C TYR A 384 -20.64 5.20 -3.23
N TYR A 385 -19.32 4.94 -3.15
CA TYR A 385 -18.57 4.28 -4.22
C TYR A 385 -19.13 2.89 -4.55
N THR A 386 -19.63 2.14 -3.57
CA THR A 386 -20.20 0.79 -3.77
C THR A 386 -21.32 0.78 -4.84
N ALA A 387 -22.13 1.85 -4.89
CA ALA A 387 -23.19 1.97 -5.90
C ALA A 387 -22.65 2.09 -7.33
N ASN A 388 -21.42 2.60 -7.47
CA ASN A 388 -20.77 2.89 -8.76
C ASN A 388 -19.87 1.76 -9.27
N ILE A 389 -19.68 0.69 -8.50
CA ILE A 389 -18.88 -0.47 -8.91
C ILE A 389 -19.58 -1.17 -10.09
N LYS A 390 -18.83 -1.35 -11.19
CA LYS A 390 -19.29 -2.08 -12.36
C LYS A 390 -19.06 -3.58 -12.18
N ASN A 391 -20.02 -4.39 -12.61
CA ASN A 391 -19.79 -5.82 -12.73
C ASN A 391 -18.87 -6.05 -13.94
N LEU A 392 -17.62 -6.43 -13.68
CA LEU A 392 -16.70 -6.88 -14.71
C LEU A 392 -17.13 -8.30 -15.09
N LYS A 393 -17.66 -8.45 -16.30
CA LYS A 393 -17.99 -9.75 -16.90
C LYS A 393 -16.77 -10.28 -17.65
#